data_e8e823fc53ebbe497c59c1d166e2e36a
#
_entry.id   e8e823fc53ebbe497c59c1d166e2e36a
#
_cell.length_a   1.000
_cell.length_b   1.000
_cell.length_c   1.000
_cell.angle_alpha   90.00
_cell.angle_beta   90.00
_cell.angle_gamma   90.00
#
_symmetry.space_group_name_H-M   'P 1'
#
loop_
_entity.id
_entity.type
_entity.pdbx_description
1 polymer ?
#
loop_
_entity_poly.entity_id
_entity_poly.type
_entity_poly.pdbx_seq_one_letter_code
_entity_poly.pdbx_strand_id
1 'polypeptide(L)'
;METMQERLRQHKRRRRLRILGRLITIVLVGYGLQYGWKYIHQPGLAIGSITIHGSSLLTEQEAIELGGSTPPFNFFNVSRSRLLDALKHDIRFQNPRVDYHWPANYEVYVEEREPALYVANSYRSYLQLDFNGLVMNVTTGIPDARAPVLAGAQCGNVFLGDKVDNQNVMYILQFLQQLSGEARDRIAEIAIDNRQEAKLRMRGSFPILLGPVQKLPEKAVVFMTVFSEIKNKNIQAEYIDLTFAKPYIKLIPKEEKK
;
A
#
# COMPACT_ATOMS: atom_id res chain seq x y z
N MET A 1 23.85 -64.89 -54.99
CA MET A 1 23.92 -63.48 -55.48
C MET A 1 22.68 -62.78 -55.05
N GLU A 2 22.73 -61.94 -54.01
CA GLU A 2 21.60 -61.07 -53.66
C GLU A 2 21.38 -60.09 -54.80
N THR A 3 20.18 -60.06 -55.32
CA THR A 3 19.83 -59.19 -56.43
C THR A 3 19.85 -57.75 -56.00
N MET A 4 20.29 -56.84 -56.87
CA MET A 4 20.35 -55.40 -56.58
C MET A 4 19.03 -54.82 -56.07
N GLN A 5 17.93 -55.44 -56.45
CA GLN A 5 16.59 -55.11 -56.01
C GLN A 5 16.34 -55.46 -54.54
N GLU A 6 16.91 -56.54 -54.03
CA GLU A 6 16.77 -56.93 -52.62
C GLU A 6 17.49 -55.98 -51.68
N ARG A 7 18.72 -55.54 -52.07
CA ARG A 7 19.49 -54.51 -51.29
C ARG A 7 18.77 -53.19 -51.27
N LEU A 8 18.15 -52.72 -52.31
CA LEU A 8 17.35 -51.52 -52.38
C LEU A 8 16.07 -51.62 -51.53
N ARG A 9 15.42 -52.79 -51.50
CA ARG A 9 14.25 -53.04 -50.61
C ARG A 9 14.67 -53.04 -49.14
N GLN A 10 15.78 -53.64 -48.80
CA GLN A 10 16.30 -53.62 -47.41
C GLN A 10 16.70 -52.20 -46.95
N HIS A 11 17.36 -51.42 -47.84
CA HIS A 11 17.69 -50.04 -47.55
C HIS A 11 16.43 -49.16 -47.32
N LYS A 12 15.42 -49.29 -48.14
CA LYS A 12 14.12 -48.59 -47.98
C LYS A 12 13.40 -49.04 -46.70
N ARG A 13 13.43 -50.32 -46.36
CA ARG A 13 12.82 -50.85 -45.12
C ARG A 13 13.55 -50.34 -43.90
N ARG A 14 14.92 -50.32 -43.87
CA ARG A 14 15.72 -49.77 -42.78
C ARG A 14 15.51 -48.27 -42.62
N ARG A 15 15.35 -47.51 -43.72
CA ARG A 15 15.04 -46.10 -43.70
C ARG A 15 13.63 -45.83 -43.10
N ARG A 16 12.62 -46.60 -43.55
CA ARG A 16 11.24 -46.49 -42.99
C ARG A 16 11.19 -46.85 -41.51
N LEU A 17 11.90 -47.88 -41.07
CA LEU A 17 12.00 -48.28 -39.68
C LEU A 17 12.67 -47.18 -38.81
N ARG A 18 13.72 -46.55 -39.33
CA ARG A 18 14.36 -45.41 -38.63
C ARG A 18 13.45 -44.20 -38.54
N ILE A 19 12.71 -43.89 -39.60
CA ILE A 19 11.70 -42.80 -39.57
C ILE A 19 10.58 -43.14 -38.60
N LEU A 20 10.04 -44.35 -38.64
CA LEU A 20 9.02 -44.80 -37.69
C LEU A 20 9.51 -44.76 -36.26
N GLY A 21 10.76 -45.23 -36.01
CA GLY A 21 11.34 -45.14 -34.66
C GLY A 21 11.47 -43.71 -34.17
N ARG A 22 11.90 -42.77 -35.02
CA ARG A 22 11.93 -41.34 -34.65
C ARG A 22 10.58 -40.75 -34.36
N LEU A 23 9.56 -41.11 -35.15
CA LEU A 23 8.19 -40.66 -34.90
C LEU A 23 7.66 -41.20 -33.57
N ILE A 24 7.88 -42.47 -33.27
CA ILE A 24 7.50 -43.08 -31.99
C ILE A 24 8.20 -42.36 -30.81
N THR A 25 9.52 -42.08 -30.96
CA THR A 25 10.27 -41.35 -29.93
C THR A 25 9.68 -39.96 -29.69
N ILE A 26 9.36 -39.22 -30.78
CA ILE A 26 8.72 -37.86 -30.65
C ILE A 26 7.38 -37.97 -29.95
N VAL A 27 6.56 -38.96 -30.29
CA VAL A 27 5.25 -39.17 -29.64
C VAL A 27 5.42 -39.52 -28.16
N LEU A 28 6.38 -40.39 -27.81
CA LEU A 28 6.66 -40.77 -26.44
C LEU A 28 7.18 -39.58 -25.61
N VAL A 29 8.09 -38.78 -26.20
CA VAL A 29 8.58 -37.56 -25.57
C VAL A 29 7.42 -36.55 -25.35
N GLY A 30 6.61 -36.33 -26.40
CA GLY A 30 5.41 -35.46 -26.29
C GLY A 30 4.44 -35.91 -25.21
N TYR A 31 4.16 -37.23 -25.14
CA TYR A 31 3.32 -37.79 -24.10
C TYR A 31 3.94 -37.65 -22.69
N GLY A 32 5.25 -37.92 -22.60
CA GLY A 32 5.99 -37.74 -21.34
C GLY A 32 5.98 -36.29 -20.85
N LEU A 33 6.17 -35.31 -21.75
CA LEU A 33 6.08 -33.89 -21.45
C LEU A 33 4.66 -33.50 -21.02
N GLN A 34 3.63 -33.97 -21.72
CA GLN A 34 2.24 -33.69 -21.38
C GLN A 34 1.89 -34.28 -20.01
N TYR A 35 2.30 -35.52 -19.75
CA TYR A 35 2.07 -36.17 -18.45
C TYR A 35 2.82 -35.47 -17.32
N GLY A 36 4.10 -35.14 -17.55
CA GLY A 36 4.92 -34.38 -16.62
C GLY A 36 4.32 -33.01 -16.31
N TRP A 37 3.86 -32.29 -17.35
CA TRP A 37 3.18 -31.01 -17.19
C TRP A 37 1.91 -31.15 -16.34
N LYS A 38 1.06 -32.13 -16.62
CA LYS A 38 -0.14 -32.43 -15.86
C LYS A 38 0.17 -32.80 -14.39
N TYR A 39 1.26 -33.54 -14.18
CA TYR A 39 1.70 -33.94 -12.84
C TYR A 39 2.20 -32.75 -12.01
N ILE A 40 2.98 -31.86 -12.59
CA ILE A 40 3.49 -30.66 -11.92
C ILE A 40 2.35 -29.70 -11.50
N HIS A 41 1.26 -29.67 -12.28
CA HIS A 41 0.10 -28.81 -12.00
C HIS A 41 -0.97 -29.49 -11.15
N GLN A 42 -0.70 -30.68 -10.60
CA GLN A 42 -1.65 -31.33 -9.70
C GLN A 42 -1.79 -30.54 -8.38
N PRO A 43 -3.04 -30.35 -7.89
CA PRO A 43 -3.24 -29.82 -6.54
C PRO A 43 -2.56 -30.74 -5.51
N GLY A 44 -1.80 -30.16 -4.59
CA GLY A 44 -1.10 -30.90 -3.56
C GLY A 44 0.40 -31.11 -3.79
N LEU A 45 0.91 -30.80 -4.97
CA LEU A 45 2.35 -30.75 -5.19
C LEU A 45 2.86 -29.35 -4.81
N ALA A 46 3.27 -29.16 -3.56
CA ALA A 46 3.81 -27.90 -3.06
C ALA A 46 5.25 -27.72 -3.57
N ILE A 47 5.41 -27.04 -4.70
CA ILE A 47 6.72 -26.68 -5.25
C ILE A 47 6.83 -25.15 -5.29
N GLY A 48 7.90 -24.60 -4.71
CA GLY A 48 8.16 -23.16 -4.65
C GLY A 48 7.75 -22.53 -3.34
N SER A 49 7.80 -21.22 -3.30
CA SER A 49 7.45 -20.41 -2.12
C SER A 49 6.90 -19.06 -2.51
N ILE A 50 6.19 -18.44 -1.60
CA ILE A 50 5.81 -17.03 -1.68
C ILE A 50 6.35 -16.33 -0.44
N THR A 51 7.08 -15.24 -0.63
CA THR A 51 7.64 -14.43 0.47
C THR A 51 7.06 -13.04 0.39
N ILE A 52 6.54 -12.52 1.51
CA ILE A 52 5.90 -11.22 1.58
C ILE A 52 6.82 -10.26 2.33
N HIS A 53 7.05 -9.08 1.75
CA HIS A 53 7.87 -8.01 2.30
C HIS A 53 7.03 -6.74 2.45
N GLY A 54 7.17 -6.07 3.61
CA GLY A 54 6.60 -4.74 3.86
C GLY A 54 5.18 -4.73 4.40
N SER A 55 4.56 -5.89 4.68
CA SER A 55 3.24 -5.96 5.30
C SER A 55 3.12 -7.13 6.27
N SER A 56 2.41 -6.87 7.36
CA SER A 56 1.94 -7.91 8.30
C SER A 56 0.47 -8.29 8.05
N LEU A 57 -0.26 -7.50 7.27
CA LEU A 57 -1.69 -7.68 6.97
C LEU A 57 -1.94 -8.69 5.84
N LEU A 58 -0.97 -8.86 4.94
CA LEU A 58 -1.05 -9.82 3.85
C LEU A 58 -0.46 -11.16 4.30
N THR A 59 -1.26 -12.21 4.29
CA THR A 59 -0.77 -13.57 4.60
C THR A 59 -0.34 -14.28 3.32
N GLU A 60 0.57 -15.26 3.45
CA GLU A 60 0.99 -16.12 2.34
C GLU A 60 -0.21 -16.83 1.68
N GLN A 61 -1.11 -17.34 2.50
CA GLN A 61 -2.33 -18.00 2.03
C GLN A 61 -3.20 -17.06 1.19
N GLU A 62 -3.45 -15.85 1.67
CA GLU A 62 -4.23 -14.84 0.96
C GLU A 62 -3.57 -14.44 -0.37
N ALA A 63 -2.25 -14.28 -0.39
CA ALA A 63 -1.51 -13.97 -1.61
C ALA A 63 -1.62 -15.08 -2.67
N ILE A 64 -1.61 -16.35 -2.25
CA ILE A 64 -1.80 -17.51 -3.13
C ILE A 64 -3.22 -17.52 -3.72
N GLU A 65 -4.23 -17.27 -2.89
CA GLU A 65 -5.64 -17.19 -3.31
C GLU A 65 -5.87 -16.03 -4.29
N LEU A 66 -5.30 -14.85 -4.01
CA LEU A 66 -5.31 -13.71 -4.91
C LEU A 66 -4.64 -14.02 -6.25
N GLY A 67 -3.58 -14.82 -6.23
CA GLY A 67 -2.92 -15.35 -7.43
C GLY A 67 -3.74 -16.36 -8.23
N GLY A 68 -4.89 -16.80 -7.69
CA GLY A 68 -5.84 -17.68 -8.36
C GLY A 68 -5.63 -19.17 -8.12
N SER A 69 -4.79 -19.53 -7.14
CA SER A 69 -4.66 -20.91 -6.69
C SER A 69 -5.58 -21.16 -5.49
N THR A 70 -6.03 -22.40 -5.37
CA THR A 70 -6.87 -22.87 -4.24
C THR A 70 -6.13 -23.96 -3.49
N PRO A 71 -6.39 -24.14 -2.15
CA PRO A 71 -5.80 -25.24 -1.40
C PRO A 71 -6.16 -26.63 -1.96
N PRO A 72 -5.23 -27.60 -1.96
CA PRO A 72 -3.83 -27.50 -1.57
C PRO A 72 -3.02 -26.74 -2.63
N PHE A 73 -2.12 -25.86 -2.19
CA PHE A 73 -1.46 -24.89 -3.06
C PHE A 73 -0.39 -25.51 -3.94
N ASN A 74 -0.47 -25.16 -5.23
CA ASN A 74 0.60 -25.39 -6.17
C ASN A 74 1.05 -24.05 -6.76
N PHE A 75 2.28 -23.64 -6.46
CA PHE A 75 2.82 -22.33 -6.87
C PHE A 75 2.94 -22.17 -8.38
N PHE A 76 2.99 -23.26 -9.16
CA PHE A 76 2.91 -23.18 -10.62
C PHE A 76 1.54 -22.71 -11.13
N ASN A 77 0.50 -22.83 -10.30
CA ASN A 77 -0.84 -22.38 -10.65
C ASN A 77 -1.11 -20.93 -10.22
N VAL A 78 -0.17 -20.28 -9.52
CA VAL A 78 -0.26 -18.88 -9.14
C VAL A 78 0.06 -17.99 -10.34
N SER A 79 -0.84 -17.08 -10.68
CA SER A 79 -0.63 -16.12 -11.75
C SER A 79 -0.06 -14.81 -11.20
N ARG A 80 1.17 -14.47 -11.61
CA ARG A 80 1.82 -13.19 -11.23
C ARG A 80 0.97 -11.98 -11.59
N SER A 81 0.41 -11.95 -12.80
CA SER A 81 -0.41 -10.82 -13.25
C SER A 81 -1.67 -10.68 -12.41
N ARG A 82 -2.38 -11.78 -12.17
CA ARG A 82 -3.60 -11.79 -11.35
C ARG A 82 -3.32 -11.34 -9.92
N LEU A 83 -2.25 -11.84 -9.31
CA LEU A 83 -1.81 -11.43 -7.96
C LEU A 83 -1.50 -9.93 -7.92
N LEU A 84 -0.71 -9.43 -8.88
CA LEU A 84 -0.36 -8.02 -8.95
C LEU A 84 -1.59 -7.13 -9.17
N ASP A 85 -2.51 -7.53 -10.04
CA ASP A 85 -3.73 -6.78 -10.31
C ASP A 85 -4.67 -6.78 -9.10
N ALA A 86 -4.80 -7.90 -8.40
CA ALA A 86 -5.56 -7.97 -7.15
C ALA A 86 -4.99 -7.04 -6.07
N LEU A 87 -3.66 -7.06 -5.88
CA LEU A 87 -2.98 -6.18 -4.92
C LEU A 87 -3.08 -4.69 -5.27
N LYS A 88 -3.12 -4.33 -6.56
CA LYS A 88 -3.33 -2.93 -6.99
C LYS A 88 -4.73 -2.41 -6.65
N HIS A 89 -5.72 -3.28 -6.64
CA HIS A 89 -7.10 -2.93 -6.29
C HIS A 89 -7.38 -3.04 -4.78
N ASP A 90 -6.46 -3.59 -4.02
CA ASP A 90 -6.59 -3.69 -2.57
C ASP A 90 -6.25 -2.36 -1.90
N ILE A 91 -7.23 -1.80 -1.23
CA ILE A 91 -7.12 -0.49 -0.55
C ILE A 91 -6.09 -0.50 0.57
N ARG A 92 -5.78 -1.66 1.14
CA ARG A 92 -4.83 -1.80 2.25
C ARG A 92 -3.39 -1.48 1.85
N PHE A 93 -3.06 -1.63 0.56
CA PHE A 93 -1.69 -1.57 0.07
C PHE A 93 -1.46 -0.45 -0.93
N GLN A 94 -0.22 0.02 -0.98
CA GLN A 94 0.29 0.90 -2.01
C GLN A 94 1.55 0.31 -2.64
N ASN A 95 1.85 0.74 -3.88
CA ASN A 95 3.06 0.37 -4.62
C ASN A 95 3.34 -1.16 -4.70
N PRO A 96 2.33 -2.03 -4.97
CA PRO A 96 2.56 -3.46 -5.00
C PRO A 96 3.50 -3.83 -6.15
N ARG A 97 4.47 -4.70 -5.85
CA ARG A 97 5.37 -5.31 -6.82
C ARG A 97 5.46 -6.81 -6.55
N VAL A 98 5.43 -7.61 -7.61
CA VAL A 98 5.57 -9.06 -7.54
C VAL A 98 6.72 -9.46 -8.44
N ASP A 99 7.76 -10.03 -7.86
CA ASP A 99 8.88 -10.60 -8.58
C ASP A 99 8.75 -12.13 -8.63
N TYR A 100 9.14 -12.73 -9.75
CA TYR A 100 9.06 -14.17 -9.95
C TYR A 100 10.44 -14.73 -10.22
N HIS A 101 10.80 -15.76 -9.47
CA HIS A 101 12.04 -16.51 -9.62
C HIS A 101 11.74 -17.96 -9.96
N TRP A 102 12.35 -18.44 -11.04
CA TRP A 102 12.18 -19.83 -11.46
C TRP A 102 12.70 -20.79 -10.36
N PRO A 103 12.06 -21.95 -10.07
CA PRO A 103 10.96 -22.56 -10.82
C PRO A 103 9.56 -22.04 -10.43
N ALA A 104 9.29 -21.61 -9.22
CA ALA A 104 7.98 -21.18 -8.76
C ALA A 104 8.07 -20.39 -7.44
N ASN A 105 9.06 -19.50 -7.34
CA ASN A 105 9.21 -18.64 -6.17
C ASN A 105 8.74 -17.23 -6.49
N TYR A 106 7.94 -16.66 -5.59
CA TYR A 106 7.39 -15.32 -5.71
C TYR A 106 7.86 -14.47 -4.54
N GLU A 107 8.30 -13.26 -4.83
CA GLU A 107 8.57 -12.23 -3.85
C GLU A 107 7.56 -11.11 -4.04
N VAL A 108 6.74 -10.87 -3.02
CA VAL A 108 5.68 -9.86 -3.02
C VAL A 108 6.13 -8.72 -2.14
N TYR A 109 6.25 -7.54 -2.74
CA TYR A 109 6.57 -6.30 -2.04
C TYR A 109 5.32 -5.44 -2.02
N VAL A 110 4.89 -5.06 -0.83
CA VAL A 110 3.75 -4.16 -0.60
C VAL A 110 4.09 -3.20 0.52
N GLU A 111 3.50 -2.03 0.48
CA GLU A 111 3.55 -1.05 1.56
C GLU A 111 2.14 -0.92 2.14
N GLU A 112 1.99 -1.04 3.45
CA GLU A 112 0.71 -0.80 4.10
C GLU A 112 0.37 0.69 4.04
N ARG A 113 -0.90 1.02 3.69
CA ARG A 113 -1.36 2.40 3.76
C ARG A 113 -1.58 2.80 5.20
N GLU A 114 -1.03 3.93 5.57
CA GLU A 114 -1.22 4.52 6.88
C GLU A 114 -2.35 5.56 6.84
N PRO A 115 -3.22 5.60 7.89
CA PRO A 115 -4.20 6.66 8.03
C PRO A 115 -3.51 8.00 8.29
N ALA A 116 -3.79 8.99 7.45
CA ALA A 116 -3.20 10.33 7.54
C ALA A 116 -4.14 11.35 8.16
N LEU A 117 -5.45 11.24 7.90
CA LEU A 117 -6.43 12.27 8.28
C LEU A 117 -7.84 11.68 8.38
N TYR A 118 -8.61 12.12 9.35
CA TYR A 118 -10.06 11.92 9.41
C TYR A 118 -10.78 13.20 9.00
N VAL A 119 -11.72 13.12 8.05
CA VAL A 119 -12.50 14.25 7.55
C VAL A 119 -13.99 13.95 7.66
N ALA A 120 -14.77 14.89 8.19
CA ALA A 120 -16.22 14.74 8.24
C ALA A 120 -16.81 14.73 6.82
N ASN A 121 -17.77 13.83 6.58
CA ASN A 121 -18.55 13.83 5.35
C ASN A 121 -19.95 14.40 5.58
N SER A 122 -20.74 14.52 4.51
CA SER A 122 -22.11 15.04 4.55
C SER A 122 -23.11 14.15 5.31
N TYR A 123 -22.76 12.88 5.60
CA TYR A 123 -23.62 11.87 6.23
C TYR A 123 -23.35 11.66 7.72
N ARG A 124 -22.71 12.61 8.40
CA ARG A 124 -22.32 12.51 9.81
C ARG A 124 -21.38 11.33 10.10
N SER A 125 -20.60 10.92 9.12
CA SER A 125 -19.53 9.95 9.26
C SER A 125 -18.17 10.59 8.96
N TYR A 126 -17.10 9.87 9.27
CA TYR A 126 -15.74 10.32 9.01
C TYR A 126 -15.11 9.46 7.94
N LEU A 127 -14.50 10.11 6.97
CA LEU A 127 -13.65 9.48 5.98
C LEU A 127 -12.24 9.36 6.55
N GLN A 128 -11.68 8.18 6.54
CA GLN A 128 -10.28 7.94 6.86
C GLN A 128 -9.47 8.00 5.58
N LEU A 129 -8.57 8.97 5.47
CA LEU A 129 -7.77 9.22 4.28
C LEU A 129 -6.33 8.78 4.49
N ASP A 130 -5.69 8.29 3.43
CA ASP A 130 -4.24 8.16 3.34
C ASP A 130 -3.58 9.50 2.95
N PHE A 131 -2.24 9.54 2.85
CA PHE A 131 -1.49 10.74 2.44
C PHE A 131 -1.75 11.18 0.99
N ASN A 132 -2.33 10.32 0.15
CA ASN A 132 -2.68 10.62 -1.23
C ASN A 132 -4.15 11.07 -1.40
N GLY A 133 -4.89 11.19 -0.28
CA GLY A 133 -6.29 11.54 -0.26
C GLY A 133 -7.24 10.40 -0.67
N LEU A 134 -6.77 9.14 -0.67
CA LEU A 134 -7.61 7.98 -0.92
C LEU A 134 -8.43 7.64 0.33
N VAL A 135 -9.72 7.39 0.16
CA VAL A 135 -10.62 6.96 1.24
C VAL A 135 -10.36 5.49 1.57
N MET A 136 -9.70 5.25 2.70
CA MET A 136 -9.37 3.91 3.19
C MET A 136 -10.53 3.26 3.94
N ASN A 137 -11.35 4.08 4.62
CA ASN A 137 -12.44 3.60 5.45
C ASN A 137 -13.47 4.71 5.69
N VAL A 138 -14.69 4.32 6.00
CA VAL A 138 -15.79 5.23 6.38
C VAL A 138 -16.34 4.77 7.73
N THR A 139 -16.25 5.64 8.75
CA THR A 139 -16.62 5.30 10.13
C THR A 139 -17.69 6.25 10.68
N THR A 140 -18.58 5.78 11.53
CA THR A 140 -19.58 6.61 12.21
C THR A 140 -19.04 7.30 13.47
N GLY A 141 -17.85 6.94 13.92
CA GLY A 141 -17.12 7.54 15.04
C GLY A 141 -15.66 7.70 14.68
N ILE A 142 -14.94 8.48 15.47
CA ILE A 142 -13.48 8.60 15.34
C ILE A 142 -12.90 7.43 16.14
N PRO A 143 -12.36 6.40 15.49
CA PRO A 143 -11.69 5.34 16.20
C PRO A 143 -10.43 5.89 16.86
N ASP A 144 -9.84 5.08 17.75
CA ASP A 144 -8.65 5.44 18.51
C ASP A 144 -7.60 6.06 17.59
N ALA A 145 -7.35 7.35 17.77
CA ALA A 145 -6.92 8.19 16.66
C ALA A 145 -5.41 8.11 16.44
N ARG A 146 -4.98 7.29 15.50
CA ARG A 146 -3.62 7.34 14.96
C ARG A 146 -3.41 8.54 14.02
N ALA A 147 -4.48 9.17 13.55
CA ALA A 147 -4.45 10.32 12.66
C ALA A 147 -5.29 11.48 13.25
N PRO A 148 -4.98 12.74 12.92
CA PRO A 148 -5.76 13.90 13.34
C PRO A 148 -7.13 13.96 12.67
N VAL A 149 -8.04 14.71 13.29
CA VAL A 149 -9.35 15.02 12.72
C VAL A 149 -9.31 16.41 12.08
N LEU A 150 -9.85 16.52 10.87
CA LEU A 150 -10.04 17.78 10.19
C LEU A 150 -11.47 18.30 10.46
N ALA A 151 -11.53 19.47 11.07
CA ALA A 151 -12.76 20.24 11.26
C ALA A 151 -12.79 21.45 10.29
N GLY A 152 -14.00 21.86 9.86
CA GLY A 152 -14.18 23.04 8.99
C GLY A 152 -13.97 22.77 7.49
N ALA A 153 -13.66 21.53 7.08
CA ALA A 153 -13.75 21.11 5.69
C ALA A 153 -14.69 19.90 5.59
N GLN A 154 -15.45 19.86 4.51
CA GLN A 154 -16.31 18.72 4.19
C GLN A 154 -15.91 18.14 2.85
N CYS A 155 -15.84 16.83 2.80
CA CYS A 155 -15.76 16.09 1.55
C CYS A 155 -17.19 15.77 1.12
N GLY A 156 -17.51 15.99 -0.14
CA GLY A 156 -18.82 15.66 -0.72
C GLY A 156 -19.14 14.16 -0.63
N ASN A 157 -19.93 13.67 -1.57
CA ASN A 157 -20.27 12.25 -1.66
C ASN A 157 -19.06 11.48 -2.19
N VAL A 158 -18.27 10.94 -1.27
CA VAL A 158 -17.05 10.16 -1.57
C VAL A 158 -17.20 8.79 -0.92
N PHE A 159 -16.86 7.74 -1.64
CA PHE A 159 -16.99 6.35 -1.22
C PHE A 159 -15.61 5.72 -0.95
N LEU A 160 -15.64 4.54 -0.38
CA LEU A 160 -14.44 3.73 -0.15
C LEU A 160 -13.67 3.50 -1.47
N GLY A 161 -12.37 3.81 -1.47
CA GLY A 161 -11.51 3.70 -2.64
C GLY A 161 -11.50 4.94 -3.56
N ASP A 162 -12.37 5.94 -3.32
CA ASP A 162 -12.33 7.19 -4.07
C ASP A 162 -11.22 8.11 -3.57
N LYS A 163 -10.81 9.05 -4.41
CA LYS A 163 -9.93 10.15 -4.00
C LYS A 163 -10.74 11.39 -3.70
N VAL A 164 -10.39 12.04 -2.60
CA VAL A 164 -11.00 13.31 -2.21
C VAL A 164 -10.49 14.43 -3.10
N ASP A 165 -11.40 15.14 -3.75
CA ASP A 165 -11.13 16.34 -4.55
C ASP A 165 -11.47 17.60 -3.75
N ASN A 166 -10.70 17.85 -2.69
CA ASN A 166 -10.81 19.07 -1.87
C ASN A 166 -9.41 19.64 -1.65
N GLN A 167 -9.17 20.82 -2.22
CA GLN A 167 -7.85 21.45 -2.21
C GLN A 167 -7.32 21.71 -0.78
N ASN A 168 -8.19 22.09 0.15
CA ASN A 168 -7.79 22.32 1.54
C ASN A 168 -7.34 21.04 2.22
N VAL A 169 -8.04 19.93 1.95
CA VAL A 169 -7.63 18.60 2.44
C VAL A 169 -6.26 18.24 1.89
N MET A 170 -6.00 18.50 0.60
CA MET A 170 -4.71 18.19 -0.02
C MET A 170 -3.56 19.00 0.58
N TYR A 171 -3.76 20.30 0.87
CA TYR A 171 -2.74 21.12 1.55
C TYR A 171 -2.42 20.58 2.96
N ILE A 172 -3.44 20.11 3.69
CA ILE A 172 -3.24 19.51 5.01
C ILE A 172 -2.50 18.18 4.91
N LEU A 173 -2.86 17.32 3.96
CA LEU A 173 -2.15 16.04 3.75
C LEU A 173 -0.68 16.27 3.38
N GLN A 174 -0.39 17.24 2.50
CA GLN A 174 0.98 17.63 2.16
C GLN A 174 1.77 18.16 3.36
N PHE A 175 1.11 18.95 4.23
CA PHE A 175 1.71 19.39 5.48
C PHE A 175 2.03 18.20 6.40
N LEU A 176 1.06 17.32 6.65
CA LEU A 176 1.23 16.15 7.51
C LEU A 176 2.30 15.20 7.00
N GLN A 177 2.42 15.03 5.69
CA GLN A 177 3.42 14.16 5.06
C GLN A 177 4.86 14.61 5.34
N GLN A 178 5.08 15.93 5.50
CA GLN A 178 6.40 16.49 5.79
C GLN A 178 6.78 16.41 7.28
N LEU A 179 5.84 16.07 8.16
CA LEU A 179 6.09 15.94 9.57
C LEU A 179 6.68 14.58 9.94
N SER A 180 7.48 14.53 11.01
CA SER A 180 7.89 13.26 11.59
C SER A 180 6.71 12.48 12.16
N GLY A 181 6.79 11.15 12.24
CA GLY A 181 5.76 10.29 12.84
C GLY A 181 5.40 10.75 14.25
N GLU A 182 6.40 11.04 15.10
CA GLU A 182 6.18 11.52 16.46
C GLU A 182 5.39 12.83 16.51
N ALA A 183 5.66 13.77 15.60
CA ALA A 183 4.94 15.03 15.53
C ALA A 183 3.49 14.82 15.09
N ARG A 184 3.28 13.95 14.08
CA ARG A 184 1.93 13.58 13.59
C ARG A 184 1.08 12.94 14.67
N ASP A 185 1.63 11.99 15.42
CA ASP A 185 0.92 11.25 16.49
C ASP A 185 0.47 12.16 17.61
N ARG A 186 1.12 13.29 17.80
CA ARG A 186 0.74 14.30 18.80
C ARG A 186 -0.33 15.27 18.33
N ILE A 187 -0.67 15.31 17.05
CA ILE A 187 -1.74 16.17 16.54
C ILE A 187 -3.09 15.48 16.80
N ALA A 188 -4.00 16.19 17.49
CA ALA A 188 -5.35 15.72 17.74
C ALA A 188 -6.34 16.19 16.67
N GLU A 189 -6.23 17.47 16.29
CA GLU A 189 -7.19 18.13 15.42
C GLU A 189 -6.52 19.23 14.60
N ILE A 190 -6.97 19.39 13.37
CA ILE A 190 -6.70 20.56 12.55
C ILE A 190 -8.05 21.18 12.21
N ALA A 191 -8.25 22.45 12.53
CA ALA A 191 -9.49 23.17 12.25
C ALA A 191 -9.24 24.26 11.22
N ILE A 192 -10.10 24.37 10.22
CA ILE A 192 -10.11 25.47 9.24
C ILE A 192 -11.29 26.37 9.58
N ASP A 193 -11.03 27.64 9.73
CA ASP A 193 -12.08 28.62 9.98
C ASP A 193 -12.65 29.23 8.66
N ASN A 194 -13.66 30.05 8.79
CA ASN A 194 -14.33 30.70 7.67
C ASN A 194 -13.41 31.65 6.85
N ARG A 195 -12.25 32.03 7.40
CA ARG A 195 -11.24 32.85 6.71
C ARG A 195 -10.20 32.03 5.99
N GLN A 196 -10.38 30.70 5.96
CA GLN A 196 -9.41 29.75 5.42
C GLN A 196 -8.10 29.74 6.20
N GLU A 197 -8.15 30.02 7.49
CA GLU A 197 -7.00 29.91 8.40
C GLU A 197 -7.04 28.60 9.17
N ALA A 198 -5.90 27.94 9.24
CA ALA A 198 -5.75 26.66 9.93
C ALA A 198 -5.22 26.87 11.35
N LYS A 199 -5.86 26.14 12.28
CA LYS A 199 -5.45 25.99 13.67
C LYS A 199 -5.21 24.52 13.96
N LEU A 200 -4.12 24.22 14.63
CA LEU A 200 -3.76 22.86 15.02
C LEU A 200 -3.85 22.75 16.54
N ARG A 201 -4.43 21.66 17.01
CA ARG A 201 -4.46 21.31 18.43
C ARG A 201 -3.67 20.04 18.66
N MET A 202 -2.69 20.11 19.55
CA MET A 202 -1.92 18.95 19.95
C MET A 202 -2.62 18.21 21.11
N ARG A 203 -2.41 16.90 21.22
CA ARG A 203 -2.95 16.08 22.31
C ARG A 203 -2.40 16.52 23.66
N GLY A 204 -3.31 16.86 24.57
CA GLY A 204 -2.95 17.29 25.92
C GLY A 204 -2.15 18.60 25.98
N SER A 205 -2.22 19.44 24.94
CA SER A 205 -1.44 20.66 24.84
C SER A 205 -2.27 21.82 24.26
N PHE A 206 -1.59 22.90 23.96
CA PHE A 206 -2.10 24.19 23.53
C PHE A 206 -2.35 24.26 22.01
N PRO A 207 -3.18 25.21 21.54
CA PRO A 207 -3.39 25.43 20.12
C PRO A 207 -2.20 26.10 19.45
N ILE A 208 -2.00 25.76 18.18
CA ILE A 208 -1.00 26.37 17.29
C ILE A 208 -1.71 27.00 16.11
N LEU A 209 -1.56 28.29 15.94
CA LEU A 209 -2.11 29.04 14.79
C LEU A 209 -1.14 28.90 13.62
N LEU A 210 -1.59 28.26 12.54
CA LEU A 210 -0.77 28.00 11.36
C LEU A 210 -0.93 29.06 10.26
N GLY A 211 -2.09 29.74 10.23
CA GLY A 211 -2.44 30.73 9.22
C GLY A 211 -3.09 30.13 7.97
N PRO A 212 -2.95 30.78 6.78
CA PRO A 212 -3.66 30.38 5.58
C PRO A 212 -3.39 28.93 5.17
N VAL A 213 -4.46 28.15 4.92
CA VAL A 213 -4.40 26.71 4.59
C VAL A 213 -3.48 26.43 3.39
N GLN A 214 -3.52 27.27 2.37
CA GLN A 214 -2.72 27.13 1.15
C GLN A 214 -1.20 27.25 1.40
N LYS A 215 -0.77 27.85 2.53
CA LYS A 215 0.63 27.97 2.90
C LYS A 215 1.10 26.90 3.88
N LEU A 216 0.25 25.95 4.25
CA LEU A 216 0.58 24.90 5.21
C LEU A 216 1.80 24.05 4.81
N PRO A 217 1.94 23.60 3.55
CA PRO A 217 3.11 22.82 3.17
C PRO A 217 4.44 23.55 3.44
N GLU A 218 4.48 24.88 3.25
CA GLU A 218 5.67 25.70 3.52
C GLU A 218 5.93 25.87 5.03
N LYS A 219 4.89 25.77 5.84
CA LYS A 219 4.98 25.91 7.32
C LYS A 219 5.49 24.66 8.02
N ALA A 220 5.55 23.52 7.34
CA ALA A 220 5.96 22.25 7.96
C ALA A 220 7.35 22.31 8.59
N VAL A 221 8.31 22.94 7.93
CA VAL A 221 9.68 23.09 8.44
C VAL A 221 9.72 23.95 9.71
N VAL A 222 9.01 25.09 9.70
CA VAL A 222 8.91 25.98 10.86
C VAL A 222 8.22 25.29 12.02
N PHE A 223 7.13 24.57 11.74
CA PHE A 223 6.42 23.78 12.73
C PHE A 223 7.33 22.73 13.38
N MET A 224 8.11 21.99 12.59
CA MET A 224 9.03 20.96 13.10
C MET A 224 10.13 21.56 13.99
N THR A 225 10.65 22.75 13.63
CA THR A 225 11.62 23.45 14.45
C THR A 225 11.03 23.82 15.80
N VAL A 226 9.85 24.45 15.81
CA VAL A 226 9.14 24.84 17.04
C VAL A 226 8.76 23.61 17.87
N PHE A 227 8.28 22.55 17.23
CA PHE A 227 7.96 21.29 17.91
C PHE A 227 9.16 20.70 18.64
N SER A 228 10.34 20.69 18.00
CA SER A 228 11.58 20.24 18.63
C SER A 228 11.97 21.08 19.83
N GLU A 229 11.84 22.41 19.74
CA GLU A 229 12.14 23.31 20.84
C GLU A 229 11.19 23.13 22.04
N ILE A 230 9.89 23.00 21.77
CA ILE A 230 8.89 22.74 22.80
C ILE A 230 9.20 21.46 23.56
N LYS A 231 9.51 20.39 22.81
CA LYS A 231 9.88 19.10 23.37
C LYS A 231 11.13 19.19 24.25
N ASN A 232 12.19 19.80 23.72
CA ASN A 232 13.50 19.84 24.40
C ASN A 232 13.47 20.73 25.65
N LYS A 233 12.71 21.82 25.61
CA LYS A 233 12.66 22.80 26.70
C LYS A 233 11.45 22.60 27.63
N ASN A 234 10.58 21.63 27.37
CA ASN A 234 9.34 21.36 28.08
C ASN A 234 8.49 22.64 28.27
N ILE A 235 8.32 23.40 27.19
CA ILE A 235 7.66 24.70 27.22
C ILE A 235 6.16 24.52 27.45
N GLN A 236 5.62 25.17 28.47
CA GLN A 236 4.19 25.32 28.68
C GLN A 236 3.74 26.64 28.09
N ALA A 237 3.02 26.59 26.98
CA ALA A 237 2.48 27.76 26.31
C ALA A 237 0.96 27.83 26.44
N GLU A 238 0.39 29.01 26.38
CA GLU A 238 -1.04 29.22 26.20
C GLU A 238 -1.44 28.97 24.75
N TYR A 239 -0.66 29.51 23.81
CA TYR A 239 -0.74 29.23 22.38
C TYR A 239 0.58 29.55 21.67
N ILE A 240 0.72 29.04 20.45
CA ILE A 240 1.82 29.38 19.56
C ILE A 240 1.23 29.93 18.27
N ASP A 241 1.82 31.01 17.78
CA ASP A 241 1.42 31.65 16.52
C ASP A 241 2.54 31.54 15.49
N LEU A 242 2.26 30.79 14.41
CA LEU A 242 3.14 30.60 13.26
C LEU A 242 2.66 31.40 12.03
N THR A 243 1.69 32.30 12.19
CA THR A 243 1.19 33.12 11.07
C THR A 243 2.21 34.14 10.62
N PHE A 244 3.04 34.62 11.57
CA PHE A 244 4.09 35.59 11.30
C PHE A 244 5.39 34.94 10.76
N ALA A 245 6.28 35.77 10.23
CA ALA A 245 7.60 35.34 9.76
C ALA A 245 8.47 34.76 10.88
N LYS A 246 8.30 35.26 12.10
CA LYS A 246 8.94 34.72 13.31
C LYS A 246 7.87 34.10 14.21
N PRO A 247 8.04 32.84 14.65
CA PRO A 247 7.13 32.21 15.60
C PRO A 247 6.97 33.02 16.87
N TYR A 248 5.72 33.21 17.31
CA TYR A 248 5.42 33.86 18.59
C TYR A 248 4.87 32.81 19.56
N ILE A 249 5.44 32.76 20.77
CA ILE A 249 5.02 31.83 21.83
C ILE A 249 4.49 32.63 23.01
N LYS A 250 3.22 32.49 23.32
CA LYS A 250 2.63 33.04 24.53
C LYS A 250 2.76 32.02 25.65
N LEU A 251 3.57 32.33 26.65
CA LEU A 251 3.78 31.48 27.82
C LEU A 251 2.63 31.61 28.82
N ILE A 252 2.31 30.54 29.52
CA ILE A 252 1.40 30.58 30.67
C ILE A 252 2.11 31.34 31.79
N PRO A 253 1.48 32.39 32.40
CA PRO A 253 2.07 33.06 33.54
C PRO A 253 2.29 32.04 34.66
N LYS A 254 3.51 31.98 35.21
CA LYS A 254 3.73 31.22 36.46
C LYS A 254 2.89 31.84 37.54
N GLU A 255 1.94 31.09 38.12
CA GLU A 255 1.32 31.50 39.37
C GLU A 255 2.44 31.70 40.42
N GLU A 256 2.67 32.91 40.86
CA GLU A 256 3.47 33.18 42.03
C GLU A 256 2.69 32.53 43.21
N LYS A 257 3.20 31.40 43.69
CA LYS A 257 2.76 30.84 44.96
C LYS A 257 3.02 31.86 46.05
N LYS A 258 1.94 32.54 46.46
CA LYS A 258 1.91 33.31 47.71
C LYS A 258 1.96 32.38 48.90
#